data_b2139dd9d3af362c12522dd3dc84c79c
#
_entry.id   b2139dd9d3af362c12522dd3dc84c79c
#
_cell.length_a   1.000
_cell.length_b   1.000
_cell.length_c   1.000
_cell.angle_alpha   90.00
_cell.angle_beta   90.00
_cell.angle_gamma   90.00
#
_symmetry.space_group_name_H-M   'P 1'
#
loop_
_entity.id
_entity.type
_entity.pdbx_description
1 polymer ?
#
loop_
_entity_poly.entity_id
_entity_poly.type
_entity_poly.pdbx_seq_one_letter_code
_entity_poly.pdbx_strand_id
1 'polypeptide(L)'
;AIGFPLIEIEGVEADDVIATITRMAKDAKFKCVVSSLDKDLMQLVEDPDTTLMNTMKNEIFDEAKVFEKFGVKPTQIRDMLALVGDTSDNIPGVPKVGQKTAAKWLIEYGDLEAIKENADAIKGVVGENLRNSLNDLDRNVELVSLKEDVDLGFSFDDLLKFNPNDEELDKLFAELEFSAANKNKQEALKKDAKYETVLSESDLKKWISKINKSTAFAIDTETDSVHIV
;
A
#
# COMPACT_ATOMS: atom_id res chain seq x y z
N ALA A 1 15.46 -9.44 7.79
CA ALA A 1 16.66 -8.67 7.41
C ALA A 1 16.39 -7.16 7.32
N ILE A 2 15.28 -6.73 6.67
CA ILE A 2 14.95 -5.30 6.48
C ILE A 2 14.62 -4.60 7.81
N GLY A 3 14.16 -5.35 8.82
CA GLY A 3 13.85 -4.83 10.16
C GLY A 3 12.40 -4.40 10.36
N PHE A 4 11.53 -4.47 9.33
CA PHE A 4 10.10 -4.29 9.53
C PHE A 4 9.49 -5.45 10.30
N PRO A 5 8.58 -5.19 11.25
CA PRO A 5 7.84 -6.24 11.90
C PRO A 5 6.96 -6.97 10.86
N LEU A 6 7.10 -8.28 10.80
CA LEU A 6 6.18 -9.16 10.08
C LEU A 6 5.19 -9.71 11.09
N ILE A 7 3.90 -9.49 10.84
CA ILE A 7 2.82 -9.90 11.73
C ILE A 7 1.98 -10.93 11.02
N GLU A 8 1.86 -12.10 11.62
CA GLU A 8 1.04 -13.21 11.15
C GLU A 8 0.32 -13.80 12.37
N ILE A 9 -1.00 -13.78 12.34
CA ILE A 9 -1.85 -14.30 13.41
C ILE A 9 -2.65 -15.47 12.85
N GLU A 10 -2.46 -16.64 13.42
CA GLU A 10 -3.13 -17.86 12.95
C GLU A 10 -4.66 -17.73 13.08
N GLY A 11 -5.37 -18.01 11.99
CA GLY A 11 -6.83 -17.97 11.94
C GLY A 11 -7.44 -16.57 11.88
N VAL A 12 -6.62 -15.52 11.65
CA VAL A 12 -7.06 -14.14 11.50
C VAL A 12 -6.69 -13.63 10.10
N GLU A 13 -7.60 -12.92 9.46
CA GLU A 13 -7.34 -12.27 8.18
C GLU A 13 -6.39 -11.07 8.34
N ALA A 14 -5.55 -10.83 7.34
CA ALA A 14 -4.61 -9.71 7.36
C ALA A 14 -5.33 -8.36 7.51
N ASP A 15 -6.52 -8.23 6.94
CA ASP A 15 -7.31 -7.00 6.96
C ASP A 15 -7.80 -6.66 8.38
N ASP A 16 -8.18 -7.66 9.18
CA ASP A 16 -8.52 -7.51 10.59
C ASP A 16 -7.31 -7.07 11.42
N VAL A 17 -6.13 -7.63 11.10
CA VAL A 17 -4.87 -7.20 11.75
C VAL A 17 -4.55 -5.75 11.39
N ILE A 18 -4.69 -5.36 10.13
CA ILE A 18 -4.48 -3.98 9.65
C ILE A 18 -5.46 -3.03 10.33
N ALA A 19 -6.74 -3.40 10.41
CA ALA A 19 -7.77 -2.60 11.06
C ALA A 19 -7.46 -2.40 12.56
N THR A 20 -7.07 -3.47 13.25
CA THR A 20 -6.69 -3.42 14.67
C THR A 20 -5.48 -2.52 14.88
N ILE A 21 -4.42 -2.64 14.06
CA ILE A 21 -3.23 -1.78 14.15
C ILE A 21 -3.59 -0.32 13.85
N THR A 22 -4.45 -0.08 12.87
CA THR A 22 -4.92 1.28 12.52
C THR A 22 -5.65 1.92 13.70
N ARG A 23 -6.50 1.17 14.40
CA ARG A 23 -7.15 1.64 15.63
C ARG A 23 -6.12 1.92 16.74
N MET A 24 -5.15 1.02 16.97
CA MET A 24 -4.08 1.23 17.95
C MET A 24 -3.26 2.49 17.65
N ALA A 25 -2.96 2.74 16.37
CA ALA A 25 -2.25 3.95 15.92
C ALA A 25 -3.05 5.21 16.24
N LYS A 26 -4.36 5.21 15.97
CA LYS A 26 -5.27 6.30 16.30
C LYS A 26 -5.32 6.58 17.80
N ASP A 27 -5.46 5.53 18.62
CA ASP A 27 -5.47 5.64 20.09
C ASP A 27 -4.15 6.23 20.62
N ALA A 28 -3.03 5.88 19.98
CA ALA A 28 -1.70 6.41 20.26
C ALA A 28 -1.43 7.78 19.61
N LYS A 29 -2.40 8.37 18.89
CA LYS A 29 -2.31 9.65 18.17
C LYS A 29 -1.26 9.68 17.07
N PHE A 30 -1.04 8.56 16.41
CA PHE A 30 -0.23 8.46 15.21
C PHE A 30 -1.10 8.57 13.96
N LYS A 31 -0.54 9.16 12.91
CA LYS A 31 -1.13 9.10 11.58
C LYS A 31 -0.78 7.76 10.93
N CYS A 32 -1.75 7.15 10.28
CA CYS A 32 -1.62 5.85 9.65
C CYS A 32 -1.73 5.98 8.12
N VAL A 33 -0.84 5.31 7.41
CA VAL A 33 -0.94 5.14 5.96
C VAL A 33 -1.02 3.64 5.67
N VAL A 34 -2.20 3.18 5.28
CA VAL A 34 -2.42 1.78 4.90
C VAL A 34 -2.03 1.60 3.44
N SER A 35 -1.02 0.78 3.17
CA SER A 35 -0.58 0.47 1.80
C SER A 35 -1.27 -0.80 1.30
N SER A 36 -2.35 -0.63 0.53
CA SER A 36 -3.12 -1.75 -0.03
C SER A 36 -3.84 -1.34 -1.32
N LEU A 37 -4.23 -2.36 -2.10
CA LEU A 37 -5.13 -2.23 -3.25
C LEU A 37 -6.56 -2.65 -2.91
N ASP A 38 -6.75 -3.20 -1.72
CA ASP A 38 -8.02 -3.74 -1.30
C ASP A 38 -9.06 -2.63 -1.06
N LYS A 39 -10.22 -2.79 -1.66
CA LYS A 39 -11.34 -1.83 -1.52
C LYS A 39 -11.96 -1.90 -0.13
N ASP A 40 -11.86 -3.04 0.54
CA ASP A 40 -12.50 -3.26 1.83
C ASP A 40 -11.82 -2.43 2.92
N LEU A 41 -10.50 -2.22 2.78
CA LEU A 41 -9.73 -1.34 3.66
C LEU A 41 -10.04 0.16 3.50
N MET A 42 -10.85 0.56 2.49
CA MET A 42 -11.37 1.92 2.40
C MET A 42 -12.27 2.30 3.58
N GLN A 43 -12.79 1.31 4.32
CA GLN A 43 -13.52 1.52 5.57
C GLN A 43 -12.69 2.22 6.65
N LEU A 44 -11.36 2.07 6.59
CA LEU A 44 -10.42 2.60 7.59
C LEU A 44 -10.03 4.06 7.35
N VAL A 45 -10.37 4.61 6.18
CA VAL A 45 -10.00 5.99 5.83
C VAL A 45 -10.76 6.98 6.71
N GLU A 46 -10.02 7.86 7.39
CA GLU A 46 -10.54 8.88 8.30
C GLU A 46 -9.59 10.08 8.33
N ASP A 47 -10.03 11.21 7.80
CA ASP A 47 -9.23 12.44 7.76
C ASP A 47 -9.11 13.10 9.14
N PRO A 48 -7.94 13.58 9.55
CA PRO A 48 -6.64 13.57 8.87
C PRO A 48 -5.73 12.40 9.31
N ASP A 49 -6.29 11.38 9.98
CA ASP A 49 -5.52 10.41 10.77
C ASP A 49 -5.15 9.16 9.99
N THR A 50 -6.03 8.69 9.11
CA THR A 50 -5.81 7.47 8.34
C THR A 50 -6.08 7.68 6.85
N THR A 51 -5.09 7.37 6.02
CA THR A 51 -5.22 7.36 4.55
C THR A 51 -4.82 5.99 4.00
N LEU A 52 -5.36 5.65 2.81
CA LEU A 52 -4.96 4.45 2.10
C LEU A 52 -4.12 4.83 0.88
N MET A 53 -3.02 4.11 0.65
CA MET A 53 -2.10 4.36 -0.45
C MET A 53 -2.07 3.19 -1.43
N ASN A 54 -2.44 3.46 -2.68
CA ASN A 54 -2.20 2.55 -3.79
C ASN A 54 -0.78 2.80 -4.33
N THR A 55 0.16 1.96 -3.93
CA THR A 55 1.58 2.10 -4.32
C THR A 55 1.83 1.84 -5.80
N MET A 56 0.99 1.04 -6.48
CA MET A 56 1.14 0.75 -7.91
C MET A 56 0.83 1.98 -8.77
N LYS A 57 -0.12 2.82 -8.33
CA LYS A 57 -0.53 4.05 -9.04
C LYS A 57 0.02 5.31 -8.38
N ASN A 58 0.71 5.18 -7.25
CA ASN A 58 1.13 6.30 -6.40
C ASN A 58 -0.03 7.24 -6.06
N GLU A 59 -1.17 6.65 -5.67
CA GLU A 59 -2.42 7.34 -5.42
C GLU A 59 -2.81 7.21 -3.95
N ILE A 60 -3.08 8.33 -3.29
CA ILE A 60 -3.54 8.37 -1.89
C ILE A 60 -5.04 8.57 -1.88
N PHE A 61 -5.74 7.77 -1.07
CA PHE A 61 -7.16 7.89 -0.79
C PHE A 61 -7.36 8.50 0.58
N ASP A 62 -7.88 9.72 0.59
CA ASP A 62 -8.51 10.41 1.70
C ASP A 62 -10.04 10.24 1.62
N GLU A 63 -10.81 10.80 2.54
CA GLU A 63 -12.28 10.73 2.53
C GLU A 63 -12.87 11.28 1.23
N ALA A 64 -12.33 12.39 0.71
CA ALA A 64 -12.83 13.01 -0.52
C ALA A 64 -12.63 12.10 -1.72
N LYS A 65 -11.50 11.42 -1.80
CA LYS A 65 -11.19 10.52 -2.90
C LYS A 65 -11.92 9.19 -2.82
N VAL A 66 -12.19 8.68 -1.61
CA VAL A 66 -13.11 7.55 -1.41
C VAL A 66 -14.49 7.93 -1.91
N PHE A 67 -14.99 9.10 -1.56
CA PHE A 67 -16.29 9.56 -2.03
C PHE A 67 -16.32 9.75 -3.56
N GLU A 68 -15.30 10.33 -4.15
CA GLU A 68 -15.18 10.47 -5.62
C GLU A 68 -15.25 9.10 -6.33
N LYS A 69 -14.57 8.10 -5.79
CA LYS A 69 -14.47 6.76 -6.41
C LYS A 69 -15.70 5.90 -6.19
N PHE A 70 -16.24 5.91 -4.99
CA PHE A 70 -17.31 5.00 -4.58
C PHE A 70 -18.70 5.65 -4.52
N GLY A 71 -18.77 6.97 -4.43
CA GLY A 71 -20.01 7.71 -4.27
C GLY A 71 -20.58 7.65 -2.85
N VAL A 72 -19.80 7.17 -1.88
CA VAL A 72 -20.17 7.05 -0.46
C VAL A 72 -19.00 7.46 0.42
N LYS A 73 -19.26 7.80 1.68
CA LYS A 73 -18.22 8.09 2.67
C LYS A 73 -17.50 6.80 3.09
N PRO A 74 -16.27 6.87 3.63
CA PRO A 74 -15.59 5.69 4.18
C PRO A 74 -16.42 4.91 5.18
N THR A 75 -17.14 5.59 6.06
CA THR A 75 -18.05 5.00 7.05
C THR A 75 -19.24 4.22 6.45
N GLN A 76 -19.53 4.43 5.17
CA GLN A 76 -20.61 3.75 4.44
C GLN A 76 -20.09 2.64 3.50
N ILE A 77 -18.76 2.46 3.40
CA ILE A 77 -18.17 1.43 2.52
C ILE A 77 -18.63 0.04 2.93
N ARG A 78 -18.64 -0.27 4.23
CA ARG A 78 -19.14 -1.54 4.78
C ARG A 78 -20.56 -1.84 4.29
N ASP A 79 -21.46 -0.89 4.44
CA ASP A 79 -22.85 -1.03 4.07
C ASP A 79 -23.02 -1.17 2.55
N MET A 80 -22.20 -0.44 1.79
CA MET A 80 -22.17 -0.58 0.33
C MET A 80 -21.71 -1.98 -0.08
N LEU A 81 -20.66 -2.53 0.54
CA LEU A 81 -20.16 -3.87 0.26
C LEU A 81 -21.20 -4.94 0.61
N ALA A 82 -21.89 -4.79 1.74
CA ALA A 82 -22.99 -5.71 2.11
C ALA A 82 -24.13 -5.71 1.08
N LEU A 83 -24.47 -4.55 0.50
CA LEU A 83 -25.51 -4.42 -0.53
C LEU A 83 -25.06 -4.95 -1.90
N VAL A 84 -23.83 -4.66 -2.30
CA VAL A 84 -23.29 -5.04 -3.62
C VAL A 84 -22.84 -6.49 -3.63
N GLY A 85 -22.33 -6.97 -2.50
CA GLY A 85 -21.66 -8.26 -2.37
C GLY A 85 -20.24 -8.24 -2.92
N ASP A 86 -19.53 -9.33 -2.70
CA ASP A 86 -18.20 -9.58 -3.24
C ASP A 86 -18.11 -11.02 -3.78
N THR A 87 -17.86 -11.13 -5.08
CA THR A 87 -17.72 -12.44 -5.72
C THR A 87 -16.41 -13.13 -5.38
N SER A 88 -15.37 -12.37 -5.02
CA SER A 88 -14.06 -12.91 -4.63
C SER A 88 -14.19 -13.67 -3.31
N ASP A 89 -14.96 -13.11 -2.38
CA ASP A 89 -15.17 -13.64 -1.03
C ASP A 89 -16.47 -14.46 -0.90
N ASN A 90 -17.12 -14.71 -2.05
CA ASN A 90 -18.38 -15.44 -2.10
C ASN A 90 -19.49 -14.81 -1.24
N ILE A 91 -19.50 -13.48 -1.15
CA ILE A 91 -20.53 -12.72 -0.43
C ILE A 91 -21.65 -12.36 -1.42
N PRO A 92 -22.87 -12.91 -1.24
CA PRO A 92 -23.98 -12.59 -2.13
C PRO A 92 -24.52 -11.20 -1.78
N GLY A 93 -24.39 -10.24 -2.67
CA GLY A 93 -25.08 -8.97 -2.52
C GLY A 93 -26.58 -9.09 -2.86
N VAL A 94 -27.26 -7.95 -2.87
CA VAL A 94 -28.63 -7.86 -3.38
C VAL A 94 -28.61 -8.00 -4.90
N PRO A 95 -29.34 -8.98 -5.51
CA PRO A 95 -29.31 -9.20 -6.95
C PRO A 95 -29.67 -7.94 -7.74
N LYS A 96 -28.86 -7.64 -8.77
CA LYS A 96 -28.94 -6.44 -9.63
C LYS A 96 -28.67 -5.10 -8.92
N VAL A 97 -28.20 -5.10 -7.69
CA VAL A 97 -27.70 -3.93 -6.99
C VAL A 97 -26.20 -3.86 -7.17
N GLY A 98 -25.74 -2.87 -7.90
CA GLY A 98 -24.32 -2.56 -8.04
C GLY A 98 -23.98 -1.27 -7.31
N GLN A 99 -22.69 -0.89 -7.32
CA GLN A 99 -22.15 0.27 -6.60
C GLN A 99 -23.00 1.54 -6.75
N LYS A 100 -23.43 1.89 -7.96
CA LYS A 100 -24.25 3.10 -8.21
C LYS A 100 -25.60 3.06 -7.51
N THR A 101 -26.25 1.89 -7.47
CA THR A 101 -27.54 1.75 -6.81
C THR A 101 -27.39 1.77 -5.30
N ALA A 102 -26.39 1.06 -4.77
CA ALA A 102 -26.08 1.06 -3.35
C ALA A 102 -25.68 2.47 -2.86
N ALA A 103 -24.80 3.17 -3.59
CA ALA A 103 -24.42 4.54 -3.27
C ALA A 103 -25.63 5.50 -3.26
N LYS A 104 -26.53 5.39 -4.25
CA LYS A 104 -27.76 6.18 -4.28
C LYS A 104 -28.61 5.94 -3.03
N TRP A 105 -28.82 4.71 -2.64
CA TRP A 105 -29.60 4.37 -1.46
C TRP A 105 -28.93 4.88 -0.18
N LEU A 106 -27.62 4.69 -0.03
CA LEU A 106 -26.88 5.18 1.14
C LEU A 106 -26.87 6.71 1.25
N ILE A 107 -26.89 7.43 0.14
CA ILE A 107 -27.06 8.89 0.14
C ILE A 107 -28.48 9.28 0.56
N GLU A 108 -29.49 8.55 0.07
CA GLU A 108 -30.91 8.87 0.29
C GLU A 108 -31.37 8.50 1.72
N TYR A 109 -30.95 7.33 2.23
CA TYR A 109 -31.42 6.78 3.51
C TYR A 109 -30.38 6.92 4.64
N GLY A 110 -29.11 7.07 4.33
CA GLY A 110 -28.02 7.28 5.28
C GLY A 110 -27.18 6.03 5.55
N ASP A 111 -27.80 4.93 5.97
CA ASP A 111 -27.16 3.67 6.31
C ASP A 111 -27.98 2.45 5.89
N LEU A 112 -27.43 1.26 6.06
CA LEU A 112 -28.09 0.02 5.68
C LEU A 112 -29.34 -0.25 6.50
N GLU A 113 -29.36 0.07 7.78
CA GLU A 113 -30.54 -0.15 8.63
C GLU A 113 -31.71 0.69 8.15
N ALA A 114 -31.49 1.96 7.86
CA ALA A 114 -32.52 2.83 7.30
C ALA A 114 -32.99 2.32 5.90
N ILE A 115 -32.11 1.76 5.09
CA ILE A 115 -32.49 1.12 3.81
C ILE A 115 -33.39 -0.08 4.07
N LYS A 116 -33.06 -0.95 5.04
CA LYS A 116 -33.87 -2.12 5.42
C LYS A 116 -35.25 -1.69 5.91
N GLU A 117 -35.34 -0.69 6.78
CA GLU A 117 -36.61 -0.14 7.29
C GLU A 117 -37.50 0.44 6.18
N ASN A 118 -36.89 1.00 5.14
CA ASN A 118 -37.58 1.61 4.01
C ASN A 118 -37.70 0.69 2.77
N ALA A 119 -37.39 -0.59 2.89
CA ALA A 119 -37.37 -1.52 1.76
C ALA A 119 -38.67 -1.58 0.97
N ASP A 120 -39.82 -1.39 1.63
CA ASP A 120 -41.16 -1.39 0.98
C ASP A 120 -41.38 -0.12 0.12
N ALA A 121 -40.73 0.99 0.44
CA ALA A 121 -40.78 2.21 -0.35
C ALA A 121 -39.94 2.16 -1.62
N ILE A 122 -38.95 1.28 -1.67
CA ILE A 122 -38.07 1.09 -2.82
C ILE A 122 -38.77 0.27 -3.89
N LYS A 123 -39.09 0.92 -5.01
CA LYS A 123 -39.88 0.32 -6.09
C LYS A 123 -39.03 -0.41 -7.13
N GLY A 124 -39.69 -1.23 -7.94
CA GLY A 124 -39.06 -1.93 -9.05
C GLY A 124 -38.33 -3.21 -8.64
N VAL A 125 -37.67 -3.84 -9.60
CA VAL A 125 -37.02 -5.15 -9.42
C VAL A 125 -35.93 -5.12 -8.34
N VAL A 126 -35.20 -4.02 -8.21
CA VAL A 126 -34.13 -3.89 -7.18
C VAL A 126 -34.73 -3.80 -5.78
N GLY A 127 -35.89 -3.15 -5.61
CA GLY A 127 -36.60 -3.11 -4.32
C GLY A 127 -37.19 -4.49 -3.95
N GLU A 128 -37.71 -5.24 -4.93
CA GLU A 128 -38.13 -6.62 -4.71
C GLU A 128 -36.96 -7.52 -4.30
N ASN A 129 -35.84 -7.41 -5.01
CA ASN A 129 -34.61 -8.14 -4.68
C ASN A 129 -34.08 -7.77 -3.28
N LEU A 130 -34.12 -6.48 -2.90
CA LEU A 130 -33.76 -6.06 -1.56
C LEU A 130 -34.60 -6.75 -0.49
N ARG A 131 -35.93 -6.72 -0.62
CA ARG A 131 -36.84 -7.39 0.34
C ARG A 131 -36.60 -8.89 0.45
N ASN A 132 -36.29 -9.54 -0.66
CA ASN A 132 -35.95 -10.96 -0.69
C ASN A 132 -34.58 -11.27 -0.06
N SER A 133 -33.68 -10.29 0.02
CA SER A 133 -32.33 -10.46 0.54
C SER A 133 -32.15 -9.97 1.98
N LEU A 134 -33.20 -9.41 2.63
CA LEU A 134 -33.09 -8.81 3.97
C LEU A 134 -32.47 -9.75 5.00
N ASN A 135 -32.81 -11.02 4.95
CA ASN A 135 -32.29 -12.04 5.89
C ASN A 135 -30.82 -12.35 5.69
N ASP A 136 -30.26 -12.08 4.50
CA ASP A 136 -28.86 -12.34 4.18
C ASP A 136 -27.97 -11.11 4.48
N LEU A 137 -28.56 -9.91 4.54
CA LEU A 137 -27.80 -8.67 4.70
C LEU A 137 -27.05 -8.60 6.02
N ASP A 138 -27.63 -9.09 7.12
CA ASP A 138 -26.95 -9.09 8.43
C ASP A 138 -25.69 -9.94 8.40
N ARG A 139 -25.77 -11.12 7.76
CA ARG A 139 -24.60 -11.97 7.53
C ARG A 139 -23.58 -11.30 6.61
N ASN A 140 -24.05 -10.64 5.54
CA ASN A 140 -23.15 -9.91 4.65
C ASN A 140 -22.40 -8.82 5.38
N VAL A 141 -23.08 -8.04 6.24
CA VAL A 141 -22.44 -7.02 7.10
C VAL A 141 -21.38 -7.66 7.98
N GLU A 142 -21.68 -8.78 8.63
CA GLU A 142 -20.70 -9.48 9.47
C GLU A 142 -19.45 -9.89 8.67
N LEU A 143 -19.64 -10.40 7.45
CA LEU A 143 -18.56 -10.87 6.59
C LEU A 143 -17.68 -9.74 6.02
N VAL A 144 -18.26 -8.55 5.73
CA VAL A 144 -17.52 -7.41 5.20
C VAL A 144 -16.99 -6.46 6.28
N SER A 145 -17.35 -6.68 7.53
CA SER A 145 -16.91 -5.84 8.65
C SER A 145 -15.51 -6.22 9.09
N LEU A 146 -14.64 -5.23 9.16
CA LEU A 146 -13.29 -5.42 9.69
C LEU A 146 -13.33 -5.48 11.22
N LYS A 147 -12.59 -6.42 11.81
CA LYS A 147 -12.40 -6.52 13.25
C LYS A 147 -11.23 -5.62 13.65
N GLU A 148 -11.50 -4.74 14.61
CA GLU A 148 -10.51 -3.78 15.08
C GLU A 148 -9.96 -4.11 16.48
N ASP A 149 -10.29 -5.28 17.02
CA ASP A 149 -10.01 -5.70 18.40
C ASP A 149 -9.34 -7.07 18.49
N VAL A 150 -8.64 -7.47 17.45
CA VAL A 150 -7.88 -8.72 17.43
C VAL A 150 -6.78 -8.69 18.48
N ASP A 151 -6.63 -9.76 19.24
CA ASP A 151 -5.49 -9.92 20.14
C ASP A 151 -4.22 -10.22 19.31
N LEU A 152 -3.37 -9.23 19.19
CA LEU A 152 -2.13 -9.32 18.42
C LEU A 152 -0.96 -9.90 19.24
N GLY A 153 -1.11 -10.06 20.56
CA GLY A 153 -0.06 -10.56 21.45
C GLY A 153 1.12 -9.60 21.66
N PHE A 154 1.03 -8.34 21.20
CA PHE A 154 2.04 -7.30 21.38
C PHE A 154 1.39 -5.91 21.52
N SER A 155 2.17 -4.95 22.00
CA SER A 155 1.73 -3.55 22.16
C SER A 155 2.08 -2.70 20.92
N PHE A 156 1.40 -1.55 20.76
CA PHE A 156 1.73 -0.60 19.69
C PHE A 156 3.20 -0.14 19.74
N ASP A 157 3.77 0.03 20.94
CA ASP A 157 5.18 0.42 21.11
C ASP A 157 6.17 -0.62 20.55
N ASP A 158 5.77 -1.89 20.47
CA ASP A 158 6.61 -2.93 19.89
C ASP A 158 6.72 -2.78 18.35
N LEU A 159 5.72 -2.20 17.72
CA LEU A 159 5.72 -1.90 16.28
C LEU A 159 6.68 -0.76 15.91
N LEU A 160 6.97 0.13 16.85
CA LEU A 160 7.87 1.26 16.65
C LEU A 160 9.35 0.86 16.72
N LYS A 161 9.65 -0.38 17.13
CA LYS A 161 11.02 -0.90 17.24
C LYS A 161 11.50 -1.39 15.87
N PHE A 162 12.16 -0.50 15.13
CA PHE A 162 12.77 -0.84 13.85
C PHE A 162 14.24 -1.18 14.05
N ASN A 163 14.62 -2.44 13.80
CA ASN A 163 15.99 -2.94 13.97
C ASN A 163 16.46 -3.62 12.68
N PRO A 164 16.93 -2.88 11.68
CA PRO A 164 17.47 -3.46 10.45
C PRO A 164 18.77 -4.22 10.73
N ASN A 165 18.95 -5.35 10.06
CA ASN A 165 20.22 -6.07 10.02
C ASN A 165 20.89 -5.80 8.66
N ASP A 166 21.77 -4.79 8.63
CA ASP A 166 22.40 -4.34 7.40
C ASP A 166 23.29 -5.42 6.75
N GLU A 167 23.92 -6.29 7.54
CA GLU A 167 24.77 -7.37 7.01
C GLU A 167 23.92 -8.45 6.29
N GLU A 168 22.80 -8.83 6.88
CA GLU A 168 21.87 -9.78 6.23
C GLU A 168 21.17 -9.15 5.03
N LEU A 169 20.84 -7.87 5.12
CA LEU A 169 20.23 -7.12 4.03
C LEU A 169 21.18 -7.03 2.83
N ASP A 170 22.46 -6.73 3.06
CA ASP A 170 23.49 -6.72 2.01
C ASP A 170 23.65 -8.07 1.33
N LYS A 171 23.62 -9.17 2.11
CA LYS A 171 23.68 -10.54 1.56
C LYS A 171 22.46 -10.85 0.70
N LEU A 172 21.26 -10.53 1.20
CA LEU A 172 20.01 -10.75 0.48
C LEU A 172 19.96 -9.94 -0.83
N PHE A 173 20.38 -8.67 -0.79
CA PHE A 173 20.42 -7.84 -1.99
C PHE A 173 21.45 -8.32 -3.01
N ALA A 174 22.58 -8.89 -2.56
CA ALA A 174 23.56 -9.49 -3.44
C ALA A 174 23.01 -10.77 -4.07
N GLU A 175 22.32 -11.63 -3.31
CA GLU A 175 21.70 -12.86 -3.80
C GLU A 175 20.58 -12.57 -4.81
N LEU A 176 19.77 -11.54 -4.55
CA LEU A 176 18.67 -11.12 -5.42
C LEU A 176 19.11 -10.20 -6.57
N GLU A 177 20.39 -9.90 -6.70
CA GLU A 177 20.97 -9.01 -7.71
C GLU A 177 20.31 -7.60 -7.72
N PHE A 178 19.87 -7.10 -6.55
CA PHE A 178 19.28 -5.78 -6.43
C PHE A 178 20.33 -4.67 -6.57
N SER A 179 20.34 -3.99 -7.71
CA SER A 179 21.31 -2.93 -8.04
C SER A 179 21.19 -1.68 -7.15
N ALA A 180 20.06 -1.43 -6.52
CA ALA A 180 19.85 -0.26 -5.65
C ALA A 180 20.74 -0.29 -4.39
N ALA A 181 20.99 -1.48 -3.82
CA ALA A 181 21.87 -1.65 -2.67
C ALA A 181 23.34 -1.37 -2.99
N ASN A 182 23.76 -1.60 -4.22
CA ASN A 182 25.13 -1.31 -4.68
C ASN A 182 25.43 0.19 -4.85
N LYS A 183 24.42 1.06 -4.90
CA LYS A 183 24.64 2.52 -5.01
C LYS A 183 25.36 3.08 -3.79
N ASN A 184 24.99 2.68 -2.59
CA ASN A 184 25.66 3.15 -1.37
C ASN A 184 27.11 2.65 -1.26
N LYS A 185 27.37 1.39 -1.70
CA LYS A 185 28.74 0.87 -1.79
C LYS A 185 29.57 1.56 -2.89
N GLN A 186 28.94 1.88 -4.03
CA GLN A 186 29.62 2.62 -5.11
C GLN A 186 29.91 4.07 -4.70
N GLU A 187 29.05 4.72 -3.92
CA GLU A 187 29.33 6.06 -3.37
C GLU A 187 30.42 6.05 -2.29
N ALA A 188 30.47 5.00 -1.45
CA ALA A 188 31.55 4.80 -0.50
C ALA A 188 32.91 4.55 -1.20
N LEU A 189 32.91 3.72 -2.23
CA LEU A 189 34.11 3.47 -3.06
C LEU A 189 34.55 4.73 -3.83
N LYS A 190 33.61 5.59 -4.25
CA LYS A 190 33.94 6.88 -4.89
C LYS A 190 34.53 7.88 -3.92
N LYS A 191 34.26 7.82 -2.62
CA LYS A 191 34.85 8.71 -1.60
C LYS A 191 36.37 8.49 -1.41
N ASP A 192 36.86 7.28 -1.63
CA ASP A 192 38.27 6.93 -1.54
C ASP A 192 39.03 7.02 -2.88
N ALA A 193 38.32 7.25 -3.97
CA ALA A 193 38.91 7.36 -5.28
C ALA A 193 39.68 8.71 -5.43
N LYS A 194 40.95 8.62 -5.77
CA LYS A 194 41.79 9.81 -6.08
C LYS A 194 41.69 10.10 -7.57
N TYR A 195 40.98 11.18 -7.87
CA TYR A 195 40.87 11.67 -9.24
C TYR A 195 42.00 12.67 -9.51
N GLU A 196 42.61 12.56 -10.68
CA GLU A 196 43.69 13.43 -11.12
C GLU A 196 43.43 13.86 -12.57
N THR A 197 43.42 15.17 -12.82
CA THR A 197 43.30 15.70 -14.18
C THR A 197 44.69 15.84 -14.79
N VAL A 198 44.93 15.18 -15.92
CA VAL A 198 46.21 15.18 -16.61
C VAL A 198 46.17 16.23 -17.71
N LEU A 199 46.90 17.33 -17.49
CA LEU A 199 46.97 18.47 -18.43
C LEU A 199 48.37 18.71 -19.02
N SER A 200 49.37 17.94 -18.54
CA SER A 200 50.74 18.08 -19.00
C SER A 200 51.28 16.77 -19.58
N GLU A 201 52.21 16.88 -20.54
CA GLU A 201 52.92 15.74 -21.10
C GLU A 201 53.71 14.95 -20.06
N SER A 202 54.26 15.63 -19.07
CA SER A 202 55.00 15.00 -17.97
C SER A 202 54.09 14.12 -17.11
N ASP A 203 52.86 14.58 -16.82
CA ASP A 203 51.89 13.81 -16.02
C ASP A 203 51.31 12.66 -16.84
N LEU A 204 51.11 12.87 -18.13
CA LEU A 204 50.70 11.77 -19.05
C LEU A 204 51.74 10.64 -19.05
N LYS A 205 53.05 10.96 -19.11
CA LYS A 205 54.13 9.96 -19.04
C LYS A 205 54.10 9.19 -17.71
N LYS A 206 53.82 9.87 -16.59
CA LYS A 206 53.66 9.20 -15.29
C LYS A 206 52.49 8.21 -15.30
N TRP A 207 51.36 8.62 -15.86
CA TRP A 207 50.18 7.77 -15.95
C TRP A 207 50.39 6.58 -16.89
N ILE A 208 51.00 6.76 -18.05
CA ILE A 208 51.40 5.68 -18.96
C ILE A 208 52.30 4.66 -18.23
N SER A 209 53.25 5.14 -17.42
CA SER A 209 54.12 4.25 -16.63
C SER A 209 53.34 3.45 -15.56
N LYS A 210 52.29 4.06 -14.94
CA LYS A 210 51.41 3.35 -13.99
C LYS A 210 50.60 2.28 -14.71
N ILE A 211 49.98 2.62 -15.85
CA ILE A 211 49.18 1.73 -16.67
C ILE A 211 50.01 0.50 -17.13
N ASN A 212 51.22 0.73 -17.60
CA ASN A 212 52.10 -0.35 -18.05
C ASN A 212 52.53 -1.33 -16.93
N LYS A 213 52.40 -0.92 -15.66
CA LYS A 213 52.72 -1.75 -14.49
C LYS A 213 51.46 -2.41 -13.89
N SER A 214 50.27 -2.02 -14.33
CA SER A 214 49.03 -2.58 -13.81
C SER A 214 48.69 -3.90 -14.52
N THR A 215 48.02 -4.80 -13.81
CA THR A 215 47.51 -6.06 -14.36
C THR A 215 46.24 -5.87 -15.18
N ALA A 216 45.49 -4.79 -14.89
CA ALA A 216 44.29 -4.40 -15.62
C ALA A 216 44.05 -2.89 -15.48
N PHE A 217 43.49 -2.26 -16.50
CA PHE A 217 43.01 -0.89 -16.48
C PHE A 217 41.76 -0.77 -17.38
N ALA A 218 40.95 0.23 -17.13
CA ALA A 218 39.82 0.60 -17.96
C ALA A 218 40.07 1.95 -18.62
N ILE A 219 39.65 2.10 -19.87
CA ILE A 219 39.66 3.34 -20.62
C ILE A 219 38.21 3.61 -21.08
N ASP A 220 37.80 4.85 -20.97
CA ASP A 220 36.58 5.37 -21.56
C ASP A 220 36.87 6.66 -22.31
N THR A 221 36.09 6.98 -23.33
CA THR A 221 36.29 8.19 -24.15
C THR A 221 34.99 8.94 -24.28
N GLU A 222 35.05 10.24 -23.98
CA GLU A 222 33.95 11.15 -24.20
C GLU A 222 34.24 12.03 -25.42
N THR A 223 33.25 12.23 -26.25
CA THR A 223 33.34 13.09 -27.42
C THR A 223 32.33 14.23 -27.33
N ASP A 224 32.74 15.41 -27.75
CA ASP A 224 31.91 16.62 -27.77
C ASP A 224 31.05 16.74 -29.04
N SER A 225 31.27 15.86 -30.03
CA SER A 225 30.44 15.79 -31.24
C SER A 225 30.42 14.41 -31.87
N VAL A 226 29.34 14.10 -32.62
CA VAL A 226 29.13 12.84 -33.35
C VAL A 226 29.60 12.94 -34.82
N HIS A 227 30.34 13.98 -35.18
CA HIS A 227 30.83 14.08 -36.55
C HIS A 227 32.06 13.18 -36.74
N ILE A 228 31.85 12.13 -37.50
CA ILE A 228 32.90 11.27 -38.05
C ILE A 228 33.60 12.06 -39.16
N VAL A 229 34.88 12.33 -39.01
CA VAL A 229 35.76 12.94 -40.04
C VAL A 229 36.17 11.83 -40.99
#